data_ff2afd0b832ff0b0a875b347ae953ff2
#
_entry.id   ff2afd0b832ff0b0a875b347ae953ff2
#
_cell.length_a   1.000
_cell.length_b   1.000
_cell.length_c   1.000
_cell.angle_alpha   90.00
_cell.angle_beta   90.00
_cell.angle_gamma   90.00
#
_symmetry.space_group_name_H-M   'P 1'
#
loop_
_entity.id
_entity.type
_entity.pdbx_description
1 polymer ?
#
loop_
_entity_poly.entity_id
_entity_poly.type
_entity_poly.pdbx_seq_one_letter_code
_entity_poly.pdbx_strand_id
1 'polypeptide(L)'
;VIALHRPGTSPLHRLPAGAKLAGLAVLALAVSLWPHTAWTAAGSLAATVALFGLGGFAPVVWARQVWSMKWLVAILVASQLLFLGAVPALIGTTRVVAVILLAALVTLTTPVGAMIDAIEALLRRVPGIDAWRVSFTVSLTIAAIPVVAGLAAQIREASRARGVRLGVRSVVTLLVLALRHADEVGDALTARGVL
;
A
#
# COMPACT_ATOMS: atom_id res chain seq x y z
N VAL A 1 -10.76 5.02 -8.53
CA VAL A 1 -10.16 3.72 -8.16
C VAL A 1 -8.66 3.89 -8.13
N ILE A 2 -8.05 3.79 -6.95
CA ILE A 2 -6.60 3.93 -6.77
C ILE A 2 -5.97 2.56 -7.09
N ALA A 3 -5.87 2.22 -8.35
CA ALA A 3 -5.11 1.05 -8.79
C ALA A 3 -3.64 1.48 -8.92
N LEU A 4 -2.90 1.41 -7.82
CA LEU A 4 -1.45 1.60 -7.81
C LEU A 4 -0.72 0.43 -8.52
N HIS A 5 -1.40 -0.72 -8.65
CA HIS A 5 -0.89 -1.89 -9.34
C HIS A 5 -0.80 -1.63 -10.86
N ARG A 6 0.36 -1.89 -11.42
CA ARG A 6 0.59 -1.88 -12.88
C ARG A 6 0.70 -3.33 -13.35
N PRO A 7 -0.24 -3.80 -14.21
CA PRO A 7 -0.15 -5.13 -14.79
C PRO A 7 1.14 -5.26 -15.62
N GLY A 8 1.85 -6.35 -15.43
CA GLY A 8 3.10 -6.64 -16.14
C GLY A 8 3.31 -8.15 -16.28
N THR A 9 4.17 -8.55 -17.19
CA THR A 9 4.48 -9.97 -17.49
C THR A 9 5.85 -10.41 -16.95
N SER A 10 6.51 -9.55 -16.15
CA SER A 10 7.86 -9.83 -15.63
C SER A 10 7.86 -11.02 -14.66
N PRO A 11 9.02 -11.67 -14.44
CA PRO A 11 9.16 -12.76 -13.48
C PRO A 11 8.67 -12.39 -12.08
N LEU A 12 8.86 -11.13 -11.68
CA LEU A 12 8.37 -10.63 -10.40
C LEU A 12 6.83 -10.66 -10.32
N HIS A 13 6.10 -10.39 -11.41
CA HIS A 13 4.64 -10.43 -11.40
C HIS A 13 4.09 -11.85 -11.21
N ARG A 14 4.82 -12.89 -11.63
CA ARG A 14 4.42 -14.30 -11.55
C ARG A 14 4.61 -14.90 -10.14
N LEU A 15 5.42 -14.31 -9.28
CA LEU A 15 5.62 -14.78 -7.92
C LEU A 15 4.33 -14.61 -7.09
N PRO A 16 4.00 -15.58 -6.21
CA PRO A 16 2.86 -15.46 -5.31
C PRO A 16 3.06 -14.27 -4.35
N ALA A 17 1.97 -13.57 -4.01
CA ALA A 17 2.01 -12.38 -3.17
C ALA A 17 2.69 -12.63 -1.81
N GLY A 18 2.43 -13.80 -1.20
CA GLY A 18 3.07 -14.19 0.06
C GLY A 18 4.60 -14.27 -0.03
N ALA A 19 5.14 -14.84 -1.12
CA ALA A 19 6.59 -14.90 -1.32
C ALA A 19 7.20 -13.51 -1.54
N LYS A 20 6.50 -12.60 -2.21
CA LYS A 20 6.94 -11.21 -2.38
C LYS A 20 6.96 -10.45 -1.05
N LEU A 21 5.90 -10.61 -0.25
CA LEU A 21 5.81 -9.99 1.07
C LEU A 21 6.89 -10.53 2.01
N ALA A 22 7.10 -11.86 2.03
CA ALA A 22 8.17 -12.48 2.80
C ALA A 22 9.55 -12.02 2.32
N GLY A 23 9.78 -11.99 1.00
CA GLY A 23 11.00 -11.49 0.40
C GLY A 23 11.26 -10.02 0.74
N LEU A 24 10.24 -9.17 0.70
CA LEU A 24 10.34 -7.78 1.13
C LEU A 24 10.72 -7.69 2.60
N ALA A 25 10.06 -8.46 3.48
CA ALA A 25 10.35 -8.46 4.91
C ALA A 25 11.81 -8.90 5.19
N VAL A 26 12.26 -9.96 4.54
CA VAL A 26 13.64 -10.45 4.68
C VAL A 26 14.65 -9.42 4.16
N LEU A 27 14.42 -8.83 2.99
CA LEU A 27 15.31 -7.81 2.44
C LEU A 27 15.32 -6.54 3.30
N ALA A 28 14.16 -6.08 3.75
CA ALA A 28 14.07 -4.92 4.64
C ALA A 28 14.79 -5.18 5.97
N LEU A 29 14.62 -6.37 6.54
CA LEU A 29 15.30 -6.78 7.76
C LEU A 29 16.81 -6.89 7.55
N ALA A 30 17.25 -7.51 6.46
CA ALA A 30 18.66 -7.61 6.08
C ALA A 30 19.29 -6.21 5.92
N VAL A 31 18.63 -5.30 5.19
CA VAL A 31 19.09 -3.91 5.07
C VAL A 31 19.08 -3.18 6.42
N SER A 32 18.15 -3.49 7.32
CA SER A 32 18.05 -2.83 8.62
C SER A 32 19.09 -3.34 9.64
N LEU A 33 19.36 -4.65 9.68
CA LEU A 33 20.23 -5.27 10.67
C LEU A 33 21.71 -5.30 10.26
N TRP A 34 22.01 -5.20 8.96
CA TRP A 34 23.38 -5.25 8.48
C TRP A 34 24.21 -4.06 8.96
N PRO A 35 25.56 -4.20 9.12
CA PRO A 35 26.42 -3.09 9.56
C PRO A 35 26.26 -1.82 8.73
N HIS A 36 26.28 -0.66 9.39
CA HIS A 36 26.06 0.66 8.77
C HIS A 36 27.31 1.17 8.07
N THR A 37 27.71 0.51 6.98
CA THR A 37 28.87 0.88 6.16
C THR A 37 28.42 1.47 4.81
N ALA A 38 29.30 2.27 4.20
CA ALA A 38 29.03 2.83 2.88
C ALA A 38 28.79 1.72 1.81
N TRP A 39 29.49 0.62 1.91
CA TRP A 39 29.36 -0.52 0.99
C TRP A 39 27.97 -1.19 1.09
N THR A 40 27.43 -1.32 2.30
CA THR A 40 26.10 -1.93 2.50
C THR A 40 24.99 -0.99 2.03
N ALA A 41 25.17 0.32 2.17
CA ALA A 41 24.24 1.32 1.62
C ALA A 41 24.25 1.31 0.09
N ALA A 42 25.44 1.28 -0.53
CA ALA A 42 25.56 1.17 -1.99
C ALA A 42 24.98 -0.15 -2.51
N GLY A 43 25.24 -1.27 -1.82
CA GLY A 43 24.69 -2.58 -2.15
C GLY A 43 23.17 -2.63 -2.07
N SER A 44 22.55 -2.02 -1.06
CA SER A 44 21.09 -1.95 -0.92
C SER A 44 20.45 -1.14 -2.04
N LEU A 45 21.07 -0.03 -2.46
CA LEU A 45 20.60 0.78 -3.57
C LEU A 45 20.73 0.03 -4.91
N ALA A 46 21.89 -0.62 -5.13
CA ALA A 46 22.13 -1.42 -6.33
C ALA A 46 21.13 -2.60 -6.44
N ALA A 47 20.88 -3.29 -5.33
CA ALA A 47 19.87 -4.35 -5.27
C ALA A 47 18.45 -3.83 -5.61
N THR A 48 18.10 -2.65 -5.12
CA THR A 48 16.81 -2.02 -5.42
C THR A 48 16.68 -1.71 -6.91
N VAL A 49 17.72 -1.12 -7.52
CA VAL A 49 17.73 -0.81 -8.96
C VAL A 49 17.63 -2.09 -9.79
N ALA A 50 18.38 -3.14 -9.42
CA ALA A 50 18.34 -4.43 -10.11
C ALA A 50 16.94 -5.06 -10.02
N LEU A 51 16.28 -5.02 -8.85
CA LEU A 51 14.93 -5.55 -8.67
C LEU A 51 13.88 -4.77 -9.48
N PHE A 52 14.01 -3.45 -9.61
CA PHE A 52 13.15 -2.66 -10.50
C PHE A 52 13.36 -3.04 -11.97
N GLY A 53 14.62 -3.28 -12.38
CA GLY A 53 14.95 -3.78 -13.71
C GLY A 53 14.34 -5.15 -13.98
N LEU A 54 14.46 -6.10 -13.03
CA LEU A 54 13.81 -7.43 -13.09
C LEU A 54 12.28 -7.33 -13.08
N GLY A 55 11.73 -6.29 -12.44
CA GLY A 55 10.32 -5.96 -12.47
C GLY A 55 9.82 -5.49 -13.83
N GLY A 56 10.71 -5.20 -14.78
CA GLY A 56 10.37 -4.67 -16.10
C GLY A 56 9.95 -3.20 -16.05
N PHE A 57 10.26 -2.47 -15.00
CA PHE A 57 9.95 -1.06 -14.89
C PHE A 57 11.04 -0.22 -15.57
N ALA A 58 10.61 0.75 -16.39
CA ALA A 58 11.53 1.72 -16.98
C ALA A 58 12.22 2.54 -15.87
N PRO A 59 13.48 2.94 -16.04
CA PRO A 59 14.23 3.73 -15.05
C PRO A 59 13.53 5.05 -14.66
N VAL A 60 12.69 5.58 -15.55
CA VAL A 60 11.83 6.74 -15.27
C VAL A 60 10.85 6.49 -14.12
N VAL A 61 10.35 5.26 -13.95
CA VAL A 61 9.41 4.91 -12.85
C VAL A 61 10.14 4.97 -11.52
N TRP A 62 11.34 4.41 -11.46
CA TRP A 62 12.22 4.49 -10.29
C TRP A 62 12.57 5.94 -9.95
N ALA A 63 13.02 6.72 -10.94
CA ALA A 63 13.36 8.13 -10.74
C ALA A 63 12.15 8.95 -10.25
N ARG A 64 10.96 8.71 -10.81
CA ARG A 64 9.72 9.36 -10.36
C ARG A 64 9.37 9.00 -8.92
N GLN A 65 9.60 7.74 -8.53
CA GLN A 65 9.37 7.30 -7.16
C GLN A 65 10.31 7.99 -6.19
N VAL A 66 11.61 8.08 -6.51
CA VAL A 66 12.58 8.84 -5.72
C VAL A 66 12.20 10.33 -5.65
N TRP A 67 11.79 10.91 -6.78
CA TRP A 67 11.38 12.33 -6.82
C TRP A 67 10.14 12.61 -5.97
N SER A 68 9.19 11.68 -5.90
CA SER A 68 8.00 11.83 -5.06
C SER A 68 8.34 11.90 -3.57
N MET A 69 9.50 11.34 -3.18
CA MET A 69 9.99 11.29 -1.80
C MET A 69 10.95 12.44 -1.46
N LYS A 70 11.17 13.40 -2.36
CA LYS A 70 12.16 14.46 -2.20
C LYS A 70 12.09 15.20 -0.84
N TRP A 71 10.89 15.48 -0.36
CA TRP A 71 10.68 16.15 0.92
C TRP A 71 11.05 15.25 2.10
N LEU A 72 10.69 13.98 2.04
CA LEU A 72 11.07 12.99 3.06
C LEU A 72 12.59 12.83 3.11
N VAL A 73 13.22 12.69 1.95
CA VAL A 73 14.69 12.60 1.84
C VAL A 73 15.35 13.87 2.37
N ALA A 74 14.84 15.05 2.01
CA ALA A 74 15.38 16.32 2.48
C ALA A 74 15.30 16.44 4.02
N ILE A 75 14.17 16.09 4.62
CA ILE A 75 13.98 16.12 6.08
C ILE A 75 14.92 15.11 6.76
N LEU A 76 15.02 13.89 6.23
CA LEU A 76 15.91 12.86 6.77
C LEU A 76 17.39 13.30 6.70
N VAL A 77 17.83 13.80 5.56
CA VAL A 77 19.21 14.30 5.41
C VAL A 77 19.47 15.45 6.35
N ALA A 78 18.57 16.44 6.41
CA ALA A 78 18.74 17.61 7.27
C ALA A 78 18.82 17.23 8.75
N SER A 79 17.90 16.36 9.22
CA SER A 79 17.87 15.90 10.61
C SER A 79 19.13 15.09 10.97
N GLN A 80 19.50 14.13 10.14
CA GLN A 80 20.65 13.28 10.40
C GLN A 80 21.99 14.07 10.29
N LEU A 81 22.07 15.02 9.36
CA LEU A 81 23.24 15.88 9.23
C LEU A 81 23.46 16.73 10.49
N LEU A 82 22.36 17.20 11.09
CA LEU A 82 22.43 18.03 12.30
C LEU A 82 22.87 17.24 13.54
N PHE A 83 22.44 15.96 13.66
CA PHE A 83 22.66 15.17 14.89
C PHE A 83 23.78 14.12 14.77
N LEU A 84 24.04 13.56 13.58
CA LEU A 84 24.97 12.44 13.40
C LEU A 84 26.17 12.74 12.50
N GLY A 85 26.12 13.84 11.74
CA GLY A 85 27.16 14.18 10.76
C GLY A 85 26.92 13.61 9.36
N ALA A 86 27.77 14.01 8.39
CA ALA A 86 27.52 13.79 6.97
C ALA A 86 27.53 12.32 6.53
N VAL A 87 28.49 11.53 7.03
CA VAL A 87 28.65 10.13 6.60
C VAL A 87 27.51 9.24 7.11
N PRO A 88 27.16 9.25 8.40
CA PRO A 88 25.98 8.52 8.89
C PRO A 88 24.68 8.97 8.25
N ALA A 89 24.51 10.29 7.99
CA ALA A 89 23.33 10.83 7.34
C ALA A 89 23.14 10.26 5.93
N LEU A 90 24.21 10.18 5.15
CA LEU A 90 24.14 9.64 3.80
C LEU A 90 23.82 8.13 3.81
N ILE A 91 24.49 7.37 4.66
CA ILE A 91 24.29 5.92 4.79
C ILE A 91 22.85 5.63 5.25
N GLY A 92 22.39 6.28 6.33
CA GLY A 92 21.06 6.09 6.89
C GLY A 92 19.95 6.44 5.90
N THR A 93 20.05 7.61 5.26
CA THR A 93 19.05 8.05 4.27
C THR A 93 19.00 7.10 3.07
N THR A 94 20.15 6.66 2.54
CA THR A 94 20.20 5.73 1.41
C THR A 94 19.49 4.41 1.74
N ARG A 95 19.67 3.87 2.93
CA ARG A 95 19.02 2.64 3.39
C ARG A 95 17.50 2.80 3.53
N VAL A 96 17.06 3.89 4.15
CA VAL A 96 15.62 4.18 4.27
C VAL A 96 14.99 4.30 2.89
N VAL A 97 15.61 5.02 1.97
CA VAL A 97 15.14 5.15 0.58
C VAL A 97 15.09 3.78 -0.10
N ALA A 98 16.11 2.95 0.06
CA ALA A 98 16.12 1.60 -0.52
C ALA A 98 14.96 0.74 -0.01
N VAL A 99 14.69 0.73 1.29
CA VAL A 99 13.56 -0.02 1.87
C VAL A 99 12.21 0.49 1.36
N ILE A 100 12.03 1.80 1.28
CA ILE A 100 10.78 2.38 0.77
C ILE A 100 10.60 2.06 -0.73
N LEU A 101 11.66 2.08 -1.51
CA LEU A 101 11.60 1.68 -2.92
C LEU A 101 11.28 0.20 -3.09
N LEU A 102 11.81 -0.69 -2.22
CA LEU A 102 11.42 -2.10 -2.20
C LEU A 102 9.93 -2.28 -1.87
N ALA A 103 9.41 -1.54 -0.89
CA ALA A 103 7.98 -1.54 -0.56
C ALA A 103 7.13 -1.04 -1.74
N ALA A 104 7.56 0.04 -2.40
CA ALA A 104 6.90 0.56 -3.60
C ALA A 104 6.88 -0.47 -4.74
N LEU A 105 7.98 -1.21 -4.94
CA LEU A 105 8.05 -2.28 -5.94
C LEU A 105 7.00 -3.37 -5.69
N VAL A 106 6.85 -3.81 -4.44
CA VAL A 106 5.83 -4.81 -4.07
C VAL A 106 4.43 -4.27 -4.32
N THR A 107 4.17 -3.01 -3.94
CA THR A 107 2.88 -2.36 -4.19
C THR A 107 2.55 -2.23 -5.68
N LEU A 108 3.55 -1.93 -6.52
CA LEU A 108 3.37 -1.82 -7.97
C LEU A 108 3.15 -3.19 -8.65
N THR A 109 3.74 -4.26 -8.09
CA THR A 109 3.71 -5.60 -8.71
C THR A 109 2.62 -6.51 -8.15
N THR A 110 1.96 -6.13 -7.04
CA THR A 110 1.01 -7.01 -6.34
C THR A 110 -0.32 -6.29 -6.14
N PRO A 111 -1.44 -6.83 -6.68
CA PRO A 111 -2.75 -6.28 -6.43
C PRO A 111 -3.15 -6.48 -4.96
N VAL A 112 -3.95 -5.56 -4.43
CA VAL A 112 -4.39 -5.57 -3.02
C VAL A 112 -5.12 -6.87 -2.67
N GLY A 113 -5.96 -7.40 -3.57
CA GLY A 113 -6.63 -8.68 -3.36
C GLY A 113 -5.66 -9.83 -3.07
N ALA A 114 -4.60 -9.98 -3.90
CA ALA A 114 -3.60 -11.01 -3.68
C ALA A 114 -2.79 -10.81 -2.37
N MET A 115 -2.67 -9.58 -1.88
CA MET A 115 -2.08 -9.33 -0.56
C MET A 115 -2.99 -9.84 0.56
N ILE A 116 -4.30 -9.62 0.44
CA ILE A 116 -5.30 -10.11 1.40
C ILE A 116 -5.30 -11.63 1.43
N ASP A 117 -5.31 -12.28 0.26
CA ASP A 117 -5.27 -13.74 0.15
C ASP A 117 -3.99 -14.31 0.80
N ALA A 118 -2.85 -13.63 0.64
CA ALA A 118 -1.60 -14.04 1.26
C ALA A 118 -1.63 -13.90 2.79
N ILE A 119 -2.25 -12.84 3.31
CA ILE A 119 -2.43 -12.63 4.75
C ILE A 119 -3.39 -13.68 5.31
N GLU A 120 -4.48 -13.98 4.61
CA GLU A 120 -5.40 -15.04 4.99
C GLU A 120 -4.70 -16.40 5.08
N ALA A 121 -3.92 -16.75 4.06
CA ALA A 121 -3.15 -18.00 4.06
C ALA A 121 -2.16 -18.09 5.23
N LEU A 122 -1.62 -16.95 5.68
CA LEU A 122 -0.77 -16.88 6.86
C LEU A 122 -1.56 -17.05 8.15
N LEU A 123 -2.70 -16.35 8.27
CA LEU A 123 -3.58 -16.39 9.44
C LEU A 123 -4.19 -17.78 9.68
N ARG A 124 -4.45 -18.53 8.62
CA ARG A 124 -4.91 -19.95 8.72
C ARG A 124 -3.92 -20.85 9.48
N ARG A 125 -2.67 -20.45 9.61
CA ARG A 125 -1.64 -21.20 10.35
C ARG A 125 -1.62 -20.85 11.85
N VAL A 126 -2.33 -19.80 12.26
CA VAL A 126 -2.35 -19.34 13.65
C VAL A 126 -3.58 -19.97 14.35
N PRO A 127 -3.38 -20.85 15.33
CA PRO A 127 -4.49 -21.46 16.05
C PRO A 127 -5.29 -20.40 16.82
N GLY A 128 -6.63 -20.51 16.77
CA GLY A 128 -7.54 -19.60 17.47
C GLY A 128 -7.99 -18.37 16.67
N ILE A 129 -7.46 -18.14 15.46
CA ILE A 129 -7.92 -17.07 14.58
C ILE A 129 -8.81 -17.67 13.48
N ASP A 130 -10.03 -17.17 13.36
CA ASP A 130 -10.87 -17.45 12.20
C ASP A 130 -10.40 -16.59 11.00
N ALA A 131 -9.39 -17.10 10.29
CA ALA A 131 -8.76 -16.43 9.17
C ALA A 131 -9.76 -16.08 8.06
N TRP A 132 -10.81 -16.91 7.88
CA TRP A 132 -11.86 -16.66 6.90
C TRP A 132 -12.66 -15.41 7.27
N ARG A 133 -13.09 -15.28 8.53
CA ARG A 133 -13.85 -14.10 8.99
C ARG A 133 -13.04 -12.81 8.85
N VAL A 134 -11.76 -12.84 9.25
CA VAL A 134 -10.88 -11.68 9.13
C VAL A 134 -10.73 -11.27 7.67
N SER A 135 -10.43 -12.21 6.79
CA SER A 135 -10.23 -11.96 5.37
C SER A 135 -11.51 -11.47 4.69
N PHE A 136 -12.64 -12.07 5.03
CA PHE A 136 -13.95 -11.67 4.55
C PHE A 136 -14.29 -10.23 4.95
N THR A 137 -14.09 -9.88 6.23
CA THR A 137 -14.33 -8.51 6.73
C THR A 137 -13.44 -7.48 6.04
N VAL A 138 -12.14 -7.78 5.87
CA VAL A 138 -11.22 -6.89 5.18
C VAL A 138 -11.62 -6.73 3.70
N SER A 139 -11.94 -7.82 3.02
CA SER A 139 -12.37 -7.79 1.62
C SER A 139 -13.67 -7.00 1.44
N LEU A 140 -14.64 -7.18 2.34
CA LEU A 140 -15.90 -6.44 2.33
C LEU A 140 -15.66 -4.94 2.56
N THR A 141 -14.77 -4.61 3.51
CA THR A 141 -14.40 -3.21 3.79
C THR A 141 -13.77 -2.54 2.57
N ILE A 142 -12.86 -3.23 1.88
CA ILE A 142 -12.22 -2.70 0.67
C ILE A 142 -13.24 -2.56 -0.46
N ALA A 143 -14.16 -3.52 -0.61
CA ALA A 143 -15.23 -3.45 -1.60
C ALA A 143 -16.21 -2.29 -1.34
N ALA A 144 -16.39 -1.88 -0.09
CA ALA A 144 -17.23 -0.74 0.28
C ALA A 144 -16.62 0.62 -0.13
N ILE A 145 -15.28 0.73 -0.26
CA ILE A 145 -14.61 2.01 -0.61
C ILE A 145 -15.15 2.61 -1.92
N PRO A 146 -15.17 1.90 -3.07
CA PRO A 146 -15.69 2.46 -4.31
C PRO A 146 -17.20 2.77 -4.23
N VAL A 147 -17.96 2.02 -3.44
CA VAL A 147 -19.39 2.27 -3.24
C VAL A 147 -19.60 3.59 -2.52
N VAL A 148 -18.93 3.81 -1.40
CA VAL A 148 -19.00 5.07 -0.64
C VAL A 148 -18.49 6.25 -1.48
N ALA A 149 -17.43 6.03 -2.27
CA ALA A 149 -16.93 7.05 -3.20
C ALA A 149 -17.96 7.40 -4.28
N GLY A 150 -18.70 6.42 -4.79
CA GLY A 150 -19.81 6.60 -5.72
C GLY A 150 -20.96 7.42 -5.12
N LEU A 151 -21.37 7.08 -3.90
CA LEU A 151 -22.39 7.84 -3.15
C LEU A 151 -21.97 9.30 -2.93
N ALA A 152 -20.70 9.52 -2.55
CA ALA A 152 -20.14 10.85 -2.39
C ALA A 152 -20.14 11.65 -3.71
N ALA A 153 -19.85 10.99 -4.84
CA ALA A 153 -19.89 11.61 -6.16
C ALA A 153 -21.32 12.01 -6.54
N GLN A 154 -22.31 11.15 -6.32
CA GLN A 154 -23.73 11.42 -6.56
C GLN A 154 -24.23 12.61 -5.73
N ILE A 155 -23.88 12.68 -4.44
CA ILE A 155 -24.23 13.81 -3.58
C ILE A 155 -23.62 15.11 -4.10
N ARG A 156 -22.36 15.05 -4.55
CA ARG A 156 -21.67 16.21 -5.11
C ARG A 156 -22.33 16.71 -6.38
N GLU A 157 -22.72 15.81 -7.25
CA GLU A 157 -23.43 16.11 -8.50
C GLU A 157 -24.81 16.71 -8.23
N ALA A 158 -25.59 16.08 -7.34
CA ALA A 158 -26.90 16.59 -6.92
C ALA A 158 -26.81 17.98 -6.27
N SER A 159 -25.78 18.23 -5.45
CA SER A 159 -25.54 19.54 -4.84
C SER A 159 -25.22 20.60 -5.88
N ARG A 160 -24.40 20.26 -6.88
CA ARG A 160 -24.08 21.16 -8.00
C ARG A 160 -25.30 21.49 -8.83
N ALA A 161 -26.13 20.50 -9.17
CA ALA A 161 -27.38 20.69 -9.93
C ALA A 161 -28.38 21.64 -9.22
N ARG A 162 -28.36 21.63 -7.87
CA ARG A 162 -29.18 22.50 -7.04
C ARG A 162 -28.54 23.86 -6.73
N GLY A 163 -27.33 24.14 -7.21
CA GLY A 163 -26.60 25.37 -6.91
C GLY A 163 -26.17 25.50 -5.43
N VAL A 164 -26.23 24.42 -4.66
CA VAL A 164 -25.90 24.41 -3.21
C VAL A 164 -24.47 24.00 -2.99
N ARG A 165 -23.75 24.68 -2.10
CA ARG A 165 -22.40 24.31 -1.68
C ARG A 165 -22.43 23.07 -0.79
N LEU A 166 -21.43 22.20 -0.95
CA LEU A 166 -21.20 21.07 -0.06
C LEU A 166 -20.93 21.58 1.36
N GLY A 167 -21.66 21.07 2.33
CA GLY A 167 -21.55 21.43 3.73
C GLY A 167 -21.79 20.23 4.65
N VAL A 168 -21.94 20.47 5.94
CA VAL A 168 -22.17 19.41 6.96
C VAL A 168 -23.39 18.55 6.61
N ARG A 169 -24.44 19.14 6.03
CA ARG A 169 -25.63 18.40 5.58
C ARG A 169 -25.29 17.33 4.55
N SER A 170 -24.33 17.59 3.65
CA SER A 170 -23.89 16.61 2.65
C SER A 170 -23.19 15.42 3.28
N VAL A 171 -22.46 15.64 4.39
CA VAL A 171 -21.81 14.56 5.17
C VAL A 171 -22.89 13.71 5.86
N VAL A 172 -23.91 14.31 6.46
CA VAL A 172 -25.01 13.58 7.08
C VAL A 172 -25.75 12.73 6.03
N THR A 173 -26.03 13.29 4.85
CA THR A 173 -26.64 12.53 3.76
C THR A 173 -25.78 11.35 3.33
N LEU A 174 -24.44 11.53 3.24
CA LEU A 174 -23.51 10.44 2.92
C LEU A 174 -23.54 9.33 3.98
N LEU A 175 -23.53 9.72 5.26
CA LEU A 175 -23.61 8.77 6.36
C LEU A 175 -24.90 7.95 6.32
N VAL A 176 -26.05 8.60 6.11
CA VAL A 176 -27.34 7.91 6.01
C VAL A 176 -27.34 6.91 4.84
N LEU A 177 -26.85 7.31 3.67
CA LEU A 177 -26.76 6.41 2.52
C LEU A 177 -25.77 5.26 2.72
N ALA A 178 -24.64 5.53 3.38
CA ALA A 178 -23.66 4.50 3.70
C ALA A 178 -24.18 3.49 4.73
N LEU A 179 -24.89 3.94 5.76
CA LEU A 179 -25.55 3.07 6.74
C LEU A 179 -26.64 2.22 6.09
N ARG A 180 -27.49 2.83 5.26
CA ARG A 180 -28.49 2.08 4.50
C ARG A 180 -27.87 1.01 3.62
N HIS A 181 -26.78 1.31 2.94
CA HIS A 181 -26.04 0.33 2.15
C HIS A 181 -25.48 -0.79 3.03
N ALA A 182 -24.97 -0.46 4.23
CA ALA A 182 -24.48 -1.45 5.17
C ALA A 182 -25.59 -2.41 5.65
N ASP A 183 -26.80 -1.87 5.93
CA ASP A 183 -27.97 -2.68 6.28
C ASP A 183 -28.36 -3.62 5.12
N GLU A 184 -28.44 -3.10 3.88
CA GLU A 184 -28.73 -3.90 2.69
C GLU A 184 -27.73 -5.05 2.48
N VAL A 185 -26.44 -4.79 2.73
CA VAL A 185 -25.39 -5.82 2.67
C VAL A 185 -25.55 -6.83 3.81
N GLY A 186 -25.86 -6.37 5.04
CA GLY A 186 -26.12 -7.22 6.19
C GLY A 186 -27.27 -8.19 5.95
N ASP A 187 -28.40 -7.68 5.44
CA ASP A 187 -29.56 -8.49 5.09
C ASP A 187 -29.25 -9.52 4.00
N ALA A 188 -28.49 -9.12 2.98
CA ALA A 188 -28.07 -10.02 1.92
C ALA A 188 -27.13 -11.14 2.41
N LEU A 189 -26.24 -10.84 3.36
CA LEU A 189 -25.34 -11.82 3.98
C LEU A 189 -26.12 -12.80 4.87
N THR A 190 -27.06 -12.31 5.65
CA THR A 190 -27.96 -13.11 6.48
C THR A 190 -28.79 -14.06 5.60
N ALA A 191 -29.37 -13.57 4.51
CA ALA A 191 -30.13 -14.39 3.56
C ALA A 191 -29.28 -15.49 2.90
N ARG A 192 -27.96 -15.29 2.81
CA ARG A 192 -26.99 -16.28 2.29
C ARG A 192 -26.43 -17.22 3.36
N GLY A 193 -26.84 -17.06 4.63
CA GLY A 193 -26.35 -17.89 5.75
C GLY A 193 -24.87 -17.67 6.09
N VAL A 194 -24.33 -16.49 5.81
CA VAL A 194 -22.92 -16.14 6.10
C VAL A 194 -22.77 -15.54 7.50
N LEU A 195 -23.83 -14.96 8.04
CA LEU A 195 -23.95 -14.40 9.39
C LEU A 195 -24.86 -15.26 10.26
#